data_2165206a512114c2ab52013a32d63b49
#
_entry.id   2165206a512114c2ab52013a32d63b49
#
_cell.length_a   1.000
_cell.length_b   1.000
_cell.length_c   1.000
_cell.angle_alpha   90.00
_cell.angle_beta   90.00
_cell.angle_gamma   90.00
#
_symmetry.space_group_name_H-M   'P 1'
#
loop_
_entity.id
_entity.type
_entity.pdbx_description
1 polymer ?
#
loop_
_entity_poly.entity_id
_entity_poly.type
_entity_poly.pdbx_seq_one_letter_code
_entity_poly.pdbx_strand_id
1 'polypeptide(L)'
;MKQKIDYWDWRDDEFVNLSYTNIDELAKDFIEDIEEPVEFPITVEIYGFRLQDKKDYVPNEIDIINNIRDALYYNGYLEDYDVEGTDISEKLLKKVKTFRNELMKELPNYYRMVITNTIEIDKDGNWKEHEEGNDLSKMRSK
;
A
#
# COMPACT_ATOMS: atom_id res chain seq x y z
N MET A 1 19.31 -3.69 -5.51
CA MET A 1 18.92 -2.91 -4.34
C MET A 1 17.69 -3.53 -3.68
N LYS A 2 17.75 -3.72 -2.37
CA LYS A 2 16.61 -4.27 -1.65
C LYS A 2 15.53 -3.25 -1.48
N GLN A 3 14.27 -3.64 -1.67
CA GLN A 3 13.15 -2.78 -1.37
C GLN A 3 12.97 -2.69 0.13
N LYS A 4 12.57 -1.51 0.59
CA LYS A 4 12.23 -1.33 1.98
C LYS A 4 10.86 -1.97 2.23
N ILE A 5 10.79 -2.82 3.25
CA ILE A 5 9.54 -3.45 3.65
C ILE A 5 9.16 -2.92 5.02
N ASP A 6 8.01 -2.26 5.11
CA ASP A 6 7.55 -1.70 6.36
C ASP A 6 6.78 -2.71 7.20
N TYR A 7 5.98 -3.56 6.55
CA TYR A 7 5.19 -4.57 7.24
C TYR A 7 5.11 -5.86 6.44
N TRP A 8 4.93 -6.95 7.16
CA TRP A 8 4.69 -8.27 6.59
C TRP A 8 3.35 -8.82 7.07
N ASP A 9 2.69 -9.61 6.23
CA ASP A 9 1.47 -10.28 6.62
C ASP A 9 1.29 -11.54 5.76
N TRP A 10 0.50 -12.49 6.26
CA TRP A 10 0.09 -13.65 5.45
C TRP A 10 -1.22 -13.37 4.71
N ARG A 11 -1.82 -12.21 4.94
CA ARG A 11 -3.00 -11.73 4.21
C ARG A 11 -2.57 -10.69 3.20
N ASP A 12 -3.28 -10.62 2.08
CA ASP A 12 -2.92 -9.73 0.98
C ASP A 12 -3.70 -8.42 0.95
N ASP A 13 -4.42 -8.11 2.02
CA ASP A 13 -5.27 -6.92 2.12
C ASP A 13 -4.41 -5.68 2.41
N GLU A 14 -4.37 -4.75 1.47
CA GLU A 14 -3.55 -3.55 1.56
C GLU A 14 -4.12 -2.47 2.47
N PHE A 15 -5.33 -2.67 2.98
CA PHE A 15 -6.01 -1.69 3.82
C PHE A 15 -6.20 -2.16 5.26
N VAL A 16 -5.71 -3.34 5.62
CA VAL A 16 -5.82 -3.79 7.02
C VAL A 16 -4.73 -3.13 7.86
N ASN A 17 -4.94 -3.19 9.17
CA ASN A 17 -3.92 -2.74 10.11
C ASN A 17 -2.80 -3.77 10.14
N LEU A 18 -1.71 -3.48 9.47
CA LEU A 18 -0.56 -4.37 9.40
C LEU A 18 0.24 -4.22 10.69
N SER A 19 0.49 -5.33 11.36
CA SER A 19 1.11 -5.31 12.69
C SER A 19 2.52 -5.86 12.73
N TYR A 20 2.93 -6.60 11.71
CA TYR A 20 4.20 -7.32 11.78
C TYR A 20 5.29 -6.54 11.06
N THR A 21 6.24 -6.02 11.84
CA THR A 21 7.37 -5.29 11.26
C THR A 21 8.50 -6.24 10.85
N ASN A 22 8.44 -7.50 11.29
CA ASN A 22 9.40 -8.51 10.89
C ASN A 22 8.73 -9.88 10.75
N ILE A 23 9.40 -10.76 10.03
CA ILE A 23 8.85 -12.09 9.76
C ILE A 23 8.86 -12.98 11.00
N ASP A 24 9.78 -12.76 11.91
CA ASP A 24 9.86 -13.54 13.14
C ASP A 24 8.58 -13.47 13.96
N GLU A 25 8.06 -12.26 14.15
CA GLU A 25 6.80 -12.06 14.87
C GLU A 25 5.62 -12.66 14.12
N LEU A 26 5.61 -12.47 12.81
CA LEU A 26 4.54 -13.01 11.95
C LEU A 26 4.48 -14.52 12.06
N ALA A 27 5.63 -15.19 11.99
CA ALA A 27 5.69 -16.64 12.04
C ALA A 27 5.17 -17.18 13.37
N LYS A 28 5.55 -16.55 14.47
CA LYS A 28 5.10 -16.99 15.80
C LYS A 28 3.60 -16.81 15.97
N ASP A 29 3.07 -15.67 15.55
CA ASP A 29 1.64 -15.44 15.63
C ASP A 29 0.84 -16.36 14.73
N PHE A 30 1.37 -16.65 13.55
CA PHE A 30 0.72 -17.57 12.62
C PHE A 30 0.52 -18.94 13.27
N ILE A 31 1.56 -19.44 13.95
CA ILE A 31 1.50 -20.74 14.62
C ILE A 31 0.49 -20.72 15.78
N GLU A 32 0.43 -19.63 16.54
CA GLU A 32 -0.51 -19.50 17.65
C GLU A 32 -1.96 -19.48 17.18
N ASP A 33 -2.23 -18.98 15.97
CA ASP A 33 -3.58 -18.90 15.43
C ASP A 33 -4.08 -20.20 14.84
N ILE A 34 -3.22 -21.22 14.68
CA ILE A 34 -3.65 -22.50 14.15
C ILE A 34 -4.47 -23.24 15.20
N GLU A 35 -5.73 -23.51 14.86
CA GLU A 35 -6.65 -24.19 15.78
C GLU A 35 -6.65 -25.70 15.64
N GLU A 36 -6.30 -26.21 14.47
CA GLU A 36 -6.32 -27.65 14.20
C GLU A 36 -4.92 -28.21 14.10
N PRO A 37 -4.74 -29.52 14.46
CA PRO A 37 -3.45 -30.16 14.30
C PRO A 37 -3.02 -30.13 12.84
N VAL A 38 -1.77 -29.78 12.60
CA VAL A 38 -1.18 -29.72 11.26
C VAL A 38 0.20 -30.34 11.31
N GLU A 39 0.69 -30.74 10.15
CA GLU A 39 2.04 -31.25 10.03
C GLU A 39 3.03 -30.10 9.81
N PHE A 40 4.16 -30.16 10.46
CA PHE A 40 5.22 -29.17 10.34
C PHE A 40 6.39 -29.73 9.55
N PRO A 41 7.12 -28.91 8.82
CA PRO A 41 6.93 -27.46 8.71
C PRO A 41 5.72 -27.11 7.83
N ILE A 42 5.13 -25.95 8.10
CA ILE A 42 4.03 -25.42 7.29
C ILE A 42 4.59 -24.45 6.26
N THR A 43 4.13 -24.57 5.03
CA THR A 43 4.51 -23.65 3.97
C THR A 43 3.47 -22.53 3.88
N VAL A 44 3.92 -21.29 3.97
CA VAL A 44 3.05 -20.13 4.00
C VAL A 44 3.56 -19.10 3.02
N GLU A 45 2.63 -18.53 2.22
CA GLU A 45 2.95 -17.38 1.39
C GLU A 45 2.73 -16.13 2.22
N ILE A 46 3.73 -15.26 2.24
CA ILE A 46 3.67 -14.00 2.97
C ILE A 46 3.88 -12.84 2.01
N TYR A 47 3.39 -11.69 2.40
CA TYR A 47 3.41 -10.49 1.58
C TYR A 47 4.11 -9.37 2.31
N GLY A 48 5.01 -8.68 1.63
CA GLY A 48 5.68 -7.52 2.17
C GLY A 48 5.03 -6.26 1.63
N PHE A 49 4.76 -5.32 2.53
CA PHE A 49 4.05 -4.08 2.21
C PHE A 49 4.92 -2.88 2.53
N ARG A 50 4.83 -1.87 1.69
CA ARG A 50 5.53 -0.62 1.90
C ARG A 50 4.53 0.52 1.98
N LEU A 51 4.69 1.36 3.01
CA LEU A 51 3.86 2.55 3.17
C LEU A 51 4.04 3.48 1.98
N GLN A 52 2.92 3.91 1.42
CA GLN A 52 2.93 4.88 0.33
C GLN A 52 2.82 6.28 0.91
N ASP A 53 3.59 7.21 0.36
CA ASP A 53 3.51 8.60 0.76
C ASP A 53 2.21 9.18 0.19
N LYS A 54 1.42 9.79 1.06
CA LYS A 54 0.11 10.33 0.64
C LYS A 54 0.24 11.37 -0.46
N LYS A 55 1.34 12.12 -0.48
CA LYS A 55 1.54 13.11 -1.54
C LYS A 55 1.66 12.50 -2.93
N ASP A 56 1.97 11.18 -3.01
CA ASP A 56 2.13 10.50 -4.29
C ASP A 56 0.80 10.03 -4.87
N TYR A 57 -0.23 9.83 -4.05
CA TYR A 57 -1.51 9.34 -4.54
C TYR A 57 -2.68 10.29 -4.28
N VAL A 58 -2.51 11.32 -3.47
CA VAL A 58 -3.55 12.34 -3.26
C VAL A 58 -3.30 13.46 -4.26
N PRO A 59 -4.32 13.85 -5.06
CA PRO A 59 -4.15 14.91 -6.04
C PRO A 59 -3.60 16.19 -5.41
N ASN A 60 -2.74 16.90 -6.12
CA ASN A 60 -2.27 18.19 -5.65
C ASN A 60 -3.35 19.24 -5.85
N GLU A 61 -3.09 20.49 -5.39
CA GLU A 61 -4.10 21.54 -5.44
C GLU A 61 -4.54 21.90 -6.86
N ILE A 62 -3.61 21.84 -7.81
CA ILE A 62 -3.95 22.12 -9.21
C ILE A 62 -4.84 21.02 -9.77
N ASP A 63 -4.51 19.76 -9.48
CA ASP A 63 -5.32 18.63 -9.93
C ASP A 63 -6.72 18.66 -9.34
N ILE A 64 -6.84 19.03 -8.06
CA ILE A 64 -8.14 19.13 -7.40
C ILE A 64 -9.02 20.16 -8.13
N ILE A 65 -8.45 21.33 -8.43
CA ILE A 65 -9.17 22.37 -9.12
C ILE A 65 -9.56 21.94 -10.53
N ASN A 66 -8.63 21.29 -11.24
CA ASN A 66 -8.91 20.82 -12.59
C ASN A 66 -10.01 19.76 -12.61
N ASN A 67 -10.02 18.88 -11.61
CA ASN A 67 -11.08 17.87 -11.51
C ASN A 67 -12.45 18.52 -11.34
N ILE A 68 -12.53 19.58 -10.56
CA ILE A 68 -13.78 20.32 -10.39
C ILE A 68 -14.19 21.01 -11.69
N ARG A 69 -13.25 21.64 -12.38
CA ARG A 69 -13.52 22.28 -13.67
C ARG A 69 -14.01 21.27 -14.70
N ASP A 70 -13.36 20.10 -14.75
CA ASP A 70 -13.75 19.04 -15.68
C ASP A 70 -15.17 18.56 -15.39
N ALA A 71 -15.51 18.40 -14.11
CA ALA A 71 -16.85 17.99 -13.73
C ALA A 71 -17.89 19.04 -14.15
N LEU A 72 -17.58 20.32 -13.97
CA LEU A 72 -18.47 21.39 -14.42
C LEU A 72 -18.63 21.40 -15.93
N TYR A 73 -17.55 21.18 -16.65
CA TYR A 73 -17.60 21.13 -18.11
C TYR A 73 -18.46 19.92 -18.57
N TYR A 74 -18.22 18.74 -18.04
CA TYR A 74 -18.97 17.55 -18.43
C TYR A 74 -20.45 17.63 -18.05
N ASN A 75 -20.79 18.44 -17.07
CA ASN A 75 -22.18 18.66 -16.68
C ASN A 75 -22.83 19.86 -17.39
N GLY A 76 -22.12 20.46 -18.33
CA GLY A 76 -22.66 21.53 -19.16
C GLY A 76 -22.64 22.93 -18.54
N TYR A 77 -21.91 23.11 -17.46
CA TYR A 77 -21.85 24.40 -16.77
C TYR A 77 -20.74 25.31 -17.28
N LEU A 78 -19.72 24.74 -17.94
CA LEU A 78 -18.63 25.51 -18.53
C LEU A 78 -18.47 25.18 -20.01
N GLU A 79 -18.04 26.15 -20.78
CA GLU A 79 -17.66 25.92 -22.17
C GLU A 79 -16.21 25.38 -22.22
N ASP A 80 -15.84 24.75 -23.34
CA ASP A 80 -14.52 24.17 -23.50
C ASP A 80 -13.37 25.08 -23.13
N TYR A 81 -13.44 26.30 -23.65
CA TYR A 81 -12.35 27.26 -23.44
C TYR A 81 -12.29 27.75 -22.00
N ASP A 82 -13.37 27.69 -21.27
CA ASP A 82 -13.40 28.15 -19.88
C ASP A 82 -12.60 27.23 -18.96
N VAL A 83 -12.55 25.95 -19.27
CA VAL A 83 -11.81 24.99 -18.46
C VAL A 83 -10.34 25.36 -18.37
N GLU A 84 -9.74 25.81 -19.48
CA GLU A 84 -8.33 26.15 -19.53
C GLU A 84 -8.04 27.63 -19.27
N GLY A 85 -8.99 28.48 -19.56
CA GLY A 85 -8.79 29.93 -19.52
C GLY A 85 -9.07 30.60 -18.20
N THR A 86 -9.60 29.88 -17.22
CA THR A 86 -9.98 30.49 -15.95
C THR A 86 -8.80 30.54 -14.99
N ASP A 87 -8.41 31.74 -14.60
CA ASP A 87 -7.33 31.92 -13.63
C ASP A 87 -7.84 31.69 -12.23
N ILE A 88 -7.01 31.06 -11.44
CA ILE A 88 -7.29 30.81 -10.03
C ILE A 88 -6.35 31.66 -9.20
N SER A 89 -6.91 32.42 -8.26
CA SER A 89 -6.11 33.29 -7.41
C SER A 89 -5.19 32.49 -6.50
N GLU A 90 -4.05 33.09 -6.15
CA GLU A 90 -3.12 32.48 -5.20
C GLU A 90 -3.78 32.23 -3.84
N LYS A 91 -4.68 33.12 -3.45
CA LYS A 91 -5.41 32.97 -2.20
C LYS A 91 -6.26 31.70 -2.20
N LEU A 92 -6.93 31.44 -3.30
CA LEU A 92 -7.75 30.21 -3.42
C LEU A 92 -6.87 28.97 -3.46
N LEU A 93 -5.77 29.04 -4.20
CA LEU A 93 -4.82 27.92 -4.26
C LEU A 93 -4.30 27.56 -2.88
N LYS A 94 -4.01 28.55 -2.04
CA LYS A 94 -3.58 28.32 -0.67
C LYS A 94 -4.65 27.65 0.17
N LYS A 95 -5.90 28.02 -0.02
CA LYS A 95 -7.02 27.38 0.69
C LYS A 95 -7.17 25.92 0.28
N VAL A 96 -7.04 25.62 -1.01
CA VAL A 96 -7.11 24.26 -1.51
C VAL A 96 -5.95 23.43 -0.99
N LYS A 97 -4.77 24.03 -0.94
CA LYS A 97 -3.59 23.36 -0.38
C LYS A 97 -3.79 23.00 1.08
N THR A 98 -4.36 23.92 1.86
CA THR A 98 -4.65 23.68 3.27
C THR A 98 -5.67 22.56 3.42
N PHE A 99 -6.72 22.56 2.60
CA PHE A 99 -7.72 21.49 2.59
C PHE A 99 -7.07 20.15 2.26
N ARG A 100 -6.21 20.12 1.24
CA ARG A 100 -5.50 18.89 0.86
C ARG A 100 -4.66 18.35 2.01
N ASN A 101 -3.94 19.23 2.69
CA ASN A 101 -3.10 18.82 3.81
C ASN A 101 -3.93 18.23 4.94
N GLU A 102 -5.07 18.84 5.23
CA GLU A 102 -5.98 18.31 6.25
C GLU A 102 -6.59 16.99 5.83
N LEU A 103 -6.98 16.88 4.57
CA LEU A 103 -7.50 15.63 4.03
C LEU A 103 -6.49 14.49 4.17
N MET A 104 -5.21 14.78 3.86
CA MET A 104 -4.17 13.76 3.99
C MET A 104 -4.00 13.27 5.43
N LYS A 105 -4.26 14.12 6.42
CA LYS A 105 -4.19 13.71 7.81
C LYS A 105 -5.31 12.75 8.19
N GLU A 106 -6.47 12.91 7.57
CA GLU A 106 -7.64 12.09 7.88
C GLU A 106 -7.73 10.81 7.08
N LEU A 107 -7.06 10.73 5.94
CA LEU A 107 -7.08 9.53 5.12
C LEU A 107 -6.28 8.41 5.78
N PRO A 108 -6.75 7.16 5.68
CA PRO A 108 -5.97 6.04 6.21
C PRO A 108 -4.68 5.87 5.44
N ASN A 109 -3.71 5.24 6.08
CA ASN A 109 -2.47 4.89 5.42
C ASN A 109 -2.74 3.79 4.40
N TYR A 110 -2.09 3.89 3.26
CA TYR A 110 -2.15 2.89 2.23
C TYR A 110 -0.79 2.21 2.12
N TYR A 111 -0.79 0.88 2.21
CA TYR A 111 0.42 0.08 2.09
C TYR A 111 0.30 -0.75 0.83
N ARG A 112 1.26 -0.59 -0.06
CA ARG A 112 1.27 -1.33 -1.31
C ARG A 112 2.08 -2.60 -1.14
N MET A 113 1.54 -3.72 -1.61
CA MET A 113 2.28 -4.98 -1.64
C MET A 113 3.38 -4.87 -2.70
N VAL A 114 4.62 -5.04 -2.27
CA VAL A 114 5.77 -4.88 -3.16
C VAL A 114 6.56 -6.16 -3.35
N ILE A 115 6.32 -7.16 -2.52
CA ILE A 115 7.03 -8.43 -2.64
C ILE A 115 6.17 -9.55 -2.08
N THR A 116 6.30 -10.74 -2.67
CA THR A 116 5.70 -11.97 -2.19
C THR A 116 6.82 -12.93 -1.92
N ASN A 117 6.73 -13.66 -0.81
CA ASN A 117 7.74 -14.65 -0.44
C ASN A 117 7.04 -15.87 0.14
N THR A 118 7.66 -17.04 -0.01
CA THR A 118 7.14 -18.27 0.58
C THR A 118 8.12 -18.75 1.64
N ILE A 119 7.61 -19.02 2.83
CA ILE A 119 8.43 -19.46 3.95
C ILE A 119 7.90 -20.77 4.51
N GLU A 120 8.77 -21.47 5.23
CA GLU A 120 8.41 -22.66 6.01
C GLU A 120 8.51 -22.29 7.48
N ILE A 121 7.48 -22.63 8.23
CA ILE A 121 7.43 -22.33 9.67
C ILE A 121 7.38 -23.67 10.42
N ASP A 122 8.27 -23.86 11.39
CA ASP A 122 8.28 -25.06 12.21
C ASP A 122 7.34 -24.90 13.43
N LYS A 123 7.22 -25.98 14.20
CA LYS A 123 6.31 -26.00 15.34
C LYS A 123 6.65 -24.98 16.43
N ASP A 124 7.87 -24.52 16.46
CA ASP A 124 8.32 -23.54 17.46
C ASP A 124 8.19 -22.10 16.97
N GLY A 125 7.68 -21.91 15.76
CA GLY A 125 7.52 -20.59 15.19
C GLY A 125 8.75 -20.04 14.50
N ASN A 126 9.76 -20.88 14.30
CA ASN A 126 10.96 -20.50 13.54
C ASN A 126 10.68 -20.67 12.06
N TRP A 127 11.27 -19.82 11.25
CA TRP A 127 10.98 -19.81 9.83
C TRP A 127 12.25 -19.80 8.99
N LYS A 128 12.11 -20.25 7.76
CA LYS A 128 13.16 -20.15 6.74
C LYS A 128 12.49 -20.01 5.38
N GLU A 129 13.25 -19.56 4.41
CA GLU A 129 12.73 -19.49 3.04
C GLU A 129 12.47 -20.90 2.50
N HIS A 130 11.34 -21.03 1.79
CA HIS A 130 10.96 -22.30 1.18
C HIS A 130 11.87 -22.58 -0.02
N GLU A 131 12.48 -23.75 -0.06
CA GLU A 131 13.49 -24.08 -1.08
C GLU A 131 12.94 -24.05 -2.50
N GLU A 132 11.72 -24.57 -2.71
CA GLU A 132 11.12 -24.51 -4.04
C GLU A 132 10.92 -23.07 -4.49
N GLY A 133 10.51 -22.21 -3.57
CA GLY A 133 10.41 -20.79 -3.85
C GLY A 133 11.79 -20.20 -4.17
N ASN A 134 12.80 -20.66 -3.48
CA ASN A 134 14.17 -20.19 -3.71
C ASN A 134 14.66 -20.53 -5.10
N ASP A 135 14.36 -21.71 -5.60
CA ASP A 135 14.74 -22.08 -6.96
C ASP A 135 14.15 -21.12 -7.98
N LEU A 136 12.88 -20.84 -7.84
CA LEU A 136 12.21 -19.88 -8.71
C LEU A 136 12.76 -18.48 -8.51
N SER A 137 13.07 -18.12 -7.28
CA SER A 137 13.64 -16.81 -6.98
C SER A 137 15.01 -16.64 -7.63
N LYS A 138 15.82 -17.67 -7.60
CA LYS A 138 17.12 -17.63 -8.25
C LYS A 138 16.99 -17.42 -9.75
N MET A 139 16.04 -18.08 -10.36
CA MET A 139 15.78 -17.90 -11.78
C MET A 139 15.32 -16.48 -12.10
N ARG A 140 14.48 -15.93 -11.24
CA ARG A 140 13.96 -14.57 -11.44
C ARG A 140 14.98 -13.48 -11.14
N SER A 141 15.90 -13.73 -10.26
CA SER A 141 16.85 -12.71 -9.81
C SER A 141 18.01 -12.52 -10.77
N LYS A 142 18.08 -13.31 -11.79
CA LYS A 142 19.18 -13.27 -12.75
C LYS A 142 18.93 -12.35 -13.94
#